data_e9809e78d3b896957a40442a0fdcf077
#
_entry.id   e9809e78d3b896957a40442a0fdcf077
#
_cell.length_a   1.000
_cell.length_b   1.000
_cell.length_c   1.000
_cell.angle_alpha   90.00
_cell.angle_beta   90.00
_cell.angle_gamma   90.00
#
_symmetry.space_group_name_H-M   'P 1'
#
loop_
_entity.id
_entity.type
_entity.pdbx_description
1 polymer ?
#
loop_
_entity_poly.entity_id
_entity_poly.type
_entity_poly.pdbx_seq_one_letter_code
_entity_poly.pdbx_strand_id
1 'polypeptide(L)'
;MQRRIITISREFGSGGRFIGEKVAKKLGIAYYDKNIISQIAEESGLSSEYIQESAELSPKKGLFAYAFAGRDITGKSIEDIVYEAQRKVILELAEKESCVMVGRNADFILQDRDDVLNVFIHAICRKKQSGSAVYTM
;
A
#
# COMPACT_ATOMS: atom_id res chain seq x y z
N MET A 1 -19.99 -15.03 7.22
CA MET A 1 -20.00 -13.66 6.67
C MET A 1 -19.03 -13.57 5.53
N GLN A 2 -19.48 -13.12 4.39
CA GLN A 2 -18.60 -12.89 3.26
C GLN A 2 -17.75 -11.65 3.55
N ARG A 3 -16.42 -11.80 3.50
CA ARG A 3 -15.51 -10.67 3.67
C ARG A 3 -15.68 -9.71 2.50
N ARG A 4 -15.61 -8.44 2.76
CA ARG A 4 -15.67 -7.39 1.74
C ARG A 4 -14.49 -6.45 1.91
N ILE A 5 -13.81 -6.24 0.81
CA ILE A 5 -12.67 -5.32 0.75
C ILE A 5 -13.02 -4.21 -0.21
N ILE A 6 -12.74 -2.97 0.19
CA ILE A 6 -12.92 -1.80 -0.65
C ILE A 6 -11.53 -1.22 -0.89
N THR A 7 -11.10 -1.18 -2.14
CA THR A 7 -9.88 -0.49 -2.53
C THR A 7 -10.23 0.89 -3.06
N ILE A 8 -9.48 1.90 -2.66
CA ILE A 8 -9.66 3.28 -3.12
C ILE A 8 -8.39 3.75 -3.79
N SER A 9 -8.46 3.91 -5.09
CA SER A 9 -7.49 4.63 -5.89
C SER A 9 -7.97 6.06 -6.07
N ARG A 10 -7.04 7.01 -6.13
CA ARG A 10 -7.41 8.42 -6.11
C ARG A 10 -6.44 9.31 -6.87
N GLU A 11 -6.96 10.43 -7.36
CA GLU A 11 -6.12 11.52 -7.80
C GLU A 11 -5.52 12.27 -6.60
N PHE A 12 -4.33 12.83 -6.81
CA PHE A 12 -3.68 13.66 -5.81
C PHE A 12 -4.56 14.85 -5.43
N GLY A 13 -4.68 15.11 -4.13
CA GLY A 13 -5.50 16.21 -3.60
C GLY A 13 -7.00 16.00 -3.70
N SER A 14 -7.47 14.79 -4.05
CA SER A 14 -8.91 14.49 -4.13
C SER A 14 -9.60 14.28 -2.78
N GLY A 15 -8.83 14.10 -1.70
CA GLY A 15 -9.38 13.75 -0.39
C GLY A 15 -9.80 12.29 -0.26
N GLY A 16 -9.32 11.42 -1.14
CA GLY A 16 -9.66 9.99 -1.14
C GLY A 16 -9.34 9.28 0.17
N ARG A 17 -8.25 9.68 0.81
CA ARG A 17 -7.86 9.17 2.13
C ARG A 17 -8.92 9.48 3.20
N PHE A 18 -9.40 10.69 3.24
CA PHE A 18 -10.45 11.13 4.17
C PHE A 18 -11.79 10.40 3.90
N ILE A 19 -12.14 10.23 2.64
CA ILE A 19 -13.33 9.48 2.23
C ILE A 19 -13.22 8.01 2.67
N GLY A 20 -12.08 7.38 2.43
CA GLY A 20 -11.83 5.99 2.83
C GLY A 20 -11.98 5.78 4.33
N GLU A 21 -11.42 6.67 5.12
CA GLU A 21 -11.55 6.64 6.58
C GLU A 21 -13.01 6.78 7.03
N LYS A 22 -13.76 7.69 6.43
CA LYS A 22 -15.19 7.87 6.70
C LYS A 22 -16.01 6.66 6.33
N VAL A 23 -15.76 6.06 5.19
CA VAL A 23 -16.45 4.85 4.72
C VAL A 23 -16.19 3.68 5.67
N ALA A 24 -14.95 3.46 6.05
CA ALA A 24 -14.58 2.42 7.00
C ALA A 24 -15.30 2.60 8.33
N LYS A 25 -15.35 3.81 8.83
CA LYS A 25 -16.02 4.17 10.07
C LYS A 25 -17.53 3.91 10.02
N LYS A 26 -18.17 4.29 8.90
CA LYS A 26 -19.60 4.04 8.69
C LYS A 26 -19.95 2.56 8.58
N LEU A 27 -19.09 1.77 7.98
CA LEU A 27 -19.29 0.34 7.80
C LEU A 27 -18.82 -0.49 9.01
N GLY A 28 -18.11 0.12 9.94
CA GLY A 28 -17.54 -0.57 11.09
C GLY A 28 -16.45 -1.57 10.72
N ILE A 29 -15.67 -1.29 9.69
CA ILE A 29 -14.58 -2.11 9.19
C ILE A 29 -13.24 -1.40 9.33
N ALA A 30 -12.14 -2.15 9.23
CA ALA A 30 -10.79 -1.60 9.35
C ALA A 30 -10.45 -0.65 8.20
N TYR A 31 -9.52 0.26 8.48
CA TYR A 31 -9.01 1.23 7.50
C TYR A 31 -7.50 1.13 7.42
N TYR A 32 -6.98 1.03 6.21
CA TYR A 32 -5.56 0.97 5.92
C TYR A 32 -5.20 1.92 4.80
N ASP A 33 -4.31 2.86 5.06
CA ASP A 33 -3.73 3.71 4.03
C ASP A 33 -2.26 3.35 3.78
N LYS A 34 -1.64 4.07 2.84
CA LYS A 34 -0.23 3.91 2.50
C LYS A 34 0.70 3.95 3.73
N ASN A 35 0.45 4.88 4.65
CA ASN A 35 1.31 5.05 5.82
C ASN A 35 1.15 3.89 6.80
N ILE A 36 -0.09 3.47 7.02
CA ILE A 36 -0.40 2.32 7.90
C ILE A 36 0.20 1.04 7.34
N ILE A 37 0.05 0.79 6.04
CA ILE A 37 0.62 -0.39 5.38
C ILE A 37 2.15 -0.37 5.45
N SER A 38 2.77 0.78 5.20
CA SER A 38 4.23 0.94 5.31
C SER A 38 4.71 0.69 6.74
N GLN A 39 4.00 1.22 7.73
CA GLN A 39 4.32 1.01 9.14
C GLN A 39 4.23 -0.48 9.52
N ILE A 40 3.18 -1.17 9.12
CA ILE A 40 3.02 -2.61 9.39
C ILE A 40 4.16 -3.40 8.73
N ALA A 41 4.54 -3.05 7.50
CA ALA A 41 5.64 -3.71 6.79
C ALA A 41 6.98 -3.49 7.51
N GLU A 42 7.24 -2.30 8.02
CA GLU A 42 8.43 -1.99 8.82
C GLU A 42 8.44 -2.73 10.17
N GLU A 43 7.33 -2.68 10.91
CA GLU A 43 7.19 -3.33 12.21
C GLU A 43 7.26 -4.86 12.13
N SER A 44 6.79 -5.44 11.03
CA SER A 44 6.90 -6.89 10.77
C SER A 44 8.32 -7.36 10.49
N GLY A 45 9.24 -6.44 10.19
CA GLY A 45 10.61 -6.74 9.82
C GLY A 45 10.78 -7.34 8.42
N LEU A 46 9.73 -7.47 7.64
CA LEU A 46 9.78 -8.07 6.31
C LEU A 46 10.76 -7.36 5.38
N SER A 47 10.73 -6.04 5.33
CA SER A 47 11.66 -5.25 4.52
C SER A 47 13.11 -5.41 5.00
N SER A 48 13.33 -5.39 6.31
CA SER A 48 14.65 -5.57 6.90
C SER A 48 15.18 -6.99 6.69
N GLU A 49 14.33 -8.01 6.77
CA GLU A 49 14.67 -9.39 6.50
C GLU A 49 15.13 -9.59 5.05
N TYR A 50 14.40 -9.05 4.09
CA TYR A 50 14.79 -9.09 2.67
C TYR A 50 16.10 -8.37 2.39
N ILE A 51 16.34 -7.22 3.03
CA ILE A 51 17.59 -6.47 2.89
C ILE A 51 18.75 -7.23 3.50
N GLN A 52 18.58 -7.85 4.66
CA GLN A 52 19.60 -8.68 5.31
C GLN A 52 19.94 -9.91 4.48
N GLU A 53 18.95 -10.62 3.98
CA GLU A 53 19.16 -11.78 3.13
C GLU A 53 19.95 -11.42 1.87
N SER A 54 19.59 -10.30 1.23
CA SER A 54 20.31 -9.80 0.07
C SER A 54 21.73 -9.36 0.40
N ALA A 55 21.97 -8.81 1.60
CA ALA A 55 23.29 -8.41 2.07
C ALA A 55 24.20 -9.61 2.40
N GLU A 56 23.65 -10.68 2.95
CA GLU A 56 24.38 -11.93 3.24
C GLU A 56 24.83 -12.64 1.97
N LEU A 57 24.03 -12.56 0.90
CA LEU A 57 24.38 -13.09 -0.41
C LEU A 57 25.48 -12.27 -1.13
N SER A 58 25.84 -11.11 -0.58
CA SER A 58 26.85 -10.20 -1.15
C SER A 58 27.92 -9.81 -0.11
N PRO A 59 28.80 -10.74 0.30
CA PRO A 59 29.72 -10.53 1.43
C PRO A 59 30.76 -9.41 1.22
N LYS A 60 30.92 -8.90 0.01
CA LYS A 60 31.90 -7.84 -0.30
C LYS A 60 31.30 -6.44 -0.45
N LYS A 61 29.99 -6.33 -0.40
CA LYS A 61 29.30 -5.05 -0.56
C LYS A 61 28.40 -4.82 0.66
N GLY A 62 28.89 -4.05 1.62
CA GLY A 62 28.09 -3.66 2.77
C GLY A 62 26.81 -2.92 2.37
N LEU A 63 25.94 -2.71 3.33
CA LEU A 63 24.66 -2.01 3.18
C LEU A 63 24.77 -0.70 2.39
N PHE A 64 25.93 -0.01 2.50
CA PHE A 64 26.26 1.21 1.77
C PHE A 64 26.36 1.01 0.25
N ALA A 65 27.01 -0.07 -0.18
CA ALA A 65 27.13 -0.37 -1.60
C ALA A 65 25.79 -0.78 -2.21
N TYR A 66 24.92 -1.41 -1.43
CA TYR A 66 23.56 -1.74 -1.82
C TYR A 66 22.71 -0.47 -2.02
N ALA A 67 22.79 0.49 -1.10
CA ALA A 67 22.11 1.78 -1.21
C ALA A 67 22.60 2.59 -2.43
N PHE A 68 23.89 2.50 -2.78
CA PHE A 68 24.45 3.19 -3.95
C PHE A 68 24.22 2.47 -5.27
N ALA A 69 24.18 1.15 -5.28
CA ALA A 69 23.97 0.36 -6.49
C ALA A 69 22.46 0.24 -6.85
N GLY A 70 21.56 0.49 -5.89
CA GLY A 70 20.13 0.44 -6.08
C GLY A 70 19.56 -0.94 -6.41
N ARG A 71 20.41 -1.98 -6.45
CA ARG A 71 20.01 -3.36 -6.78
C ARG A 71 20.85 -4.37 -6.02
N ASP A 72 20.21 -5.49 -5.65
CA ASP A 72 20.91 -6.63 -5.07
C ASP A 72 21.53 -7.55 -6.14
N ILE A 73 22.14 -8.65 -5.71
CA ILE A 73 22.71 -9.68 -6.61
C ILE A 73 21.64 -10.30 -7.52
N THR A 74 20.38 -10.34 -7.08
CA THR A 74 19.26 -10.88 -7.86
C THR A 74 18.67 -9.86 -8.83
N GLY A 75 19.18 -8.62 -8.82
CA GLY A 75 18.71 -7.53 -9.66
C GLY A 75 17.51 -6.74 -9.11
N LYS A 76 17.07 -7.05 -7.90
CA LYS A 76 15.98 -6.33 -7.23
C LYS A 76 16.48 -5.02 -6.62
N SER A 77 15.73 -3.95 -6.81
CA SER A 77 15.97 -2.67 -6.13
C SER A 77 15.43 -2.71 -4.70
N ILE A 78 15.87 -1.76 -3.86
CA ILE A 78 15.29 -1.58 -2.52
C ILE A 78 13.78 -1.28 -2.62
N GLU A 79 13.38 -0.54 -3.65
CA GLU A 79 11.98 -0.24 -3.91
C GLU A 79 11.17 -1.50 -4.20
N ASP A 80 11.72 -2.44 -4.96
CA ASP A 80 11.08 -3.73 -5.24
C ASP A 80 10.92 -4.55 -3.96
N ILE A 81 11.92 -4.56 -3.10
CA ILE A 81 11.89 -5.28 -1.82
C ILE A 81 10.81 -4.69 -0.90
N VAL A 82 10.76 -3.36 -0.79
CA VAL A 82 9.74 -2.67 0.01
C VAL A 82 8.35 -2.93 -0.56
N TYR A 83 8.20 -2.90 -1.88
CA TYR A 83 6.95 -3.22 -2.55
C TYR A 83 6.48 -4.65 -2.26
N GLU A 84 7.37 -5.63 -2.34
CA GLU A 84 7.07 -7.03 -2.03
C GLU A 84 6.61 -7.21 -0.58
N ALA A 85 7.25 -6.54 0.36
CA ALA A 85 6.86 -6.56 1.76
C ALA A 85 5.45 -5.95 1.96
N GLN A 86 5.17 -4.83 1.33
CA GLN A 86 3.86 -4.19 1.39
C GLN A 86 2.78 -5.03 0.71
N ARG A 87 3.11 -5.66 -0.41
CA ARG A 87 2.21 -6.59 -1.10
C ARG A 87 1.79 -7.74 -0.20
N LYS A 88 2.76 -8.33 0.50
CA LYS A 88 2.48 -9.40 1.47
C LYS A 88 1.57 -8.94 2.59
N VAL A 89 1.81 -7.77 3.15
CA VAL A 89 0.96 -7.15 4.18
C VAL A 89 -0.48 -6.96 3.66
N ILE A 90 -0.64 -6.44 2.47
CA ILE A 90 -1.96 -6.21 1.85
C ILE A 90 -2.73 -7.54 1.71
N LEU A 91 -2.07 -8.58 1.24
CA LEU A 91 -2.67 -9.90 1.11
C LEU A 91 -3.09 -10.49 2.46
N GLU A 92 -2.23 -10.38 3.46
CA GLU A 92 -2.50 -10.86 4.82
C GLU A 92 -3.68 -10.12 5.46
N LEU A 93 -3.72 -8.80 5.33
CA LEU A 93 -4.83 -7.98 5.85
C LEU A 93 -6.16 -8.31 5.16
N ALA A 94 -6.14 -8.54 3.86
CA ALA A 94 -7.31 -8.94 3.09
C ALA A 94 -7.86 -10.31 3.53
N GLU A 95 -6.99 -11.22 3.94
CA GLU A 95 -7.39 -12.52 4.49
C GLU A 95 -7.91 -12.42 5.92
N LYS A 96 -7.40 -11.47 6.68
CA LYS A 96 -7.70 -11.33 8.10
C LYS A 96 -9.10 -10.77 8.36
N GLU A 97 -9.50 -9.70 7.67
CA GLU A 97 -10.71 -8.96 7.97
C GLU A 97 -11.25 -8.16 6.79
N SER A 98 -12.51 -7.75 6.89
CA SER A 98 -13.08 -6.77 5.98
C SER A 98 -12.44 -5.40 6.23
N CYS A 99 -12.05 -4.70 5.17
CA CYS A 99 -11.33 -3.45 5.32
C CYS A 99 -11.45 -2.53 4.11
N VAL A 100 -11.11 -1.27 4.32
CA VAL A 100 -10.89 -0.28 3.28
C VAL A 100 -9.39 -0.06 3.14
N MET A 101 -8.86 -0.19 1.94
CA MET A 101 -7.45 0.05 1.62
C MET A 101 -7.31 1.21 0.65
N VAL A 102 -6.51 2.20 0.99
CA VAL A 102 -6.30 3.40 0.18
C VAL A 102 -4.88 3.42 -0.38
N GLY A 103 -4.77 3.39 -1.70
CA GLY A 103 -3.49 3.45 -2.41
C GLY A 103 -2.72 2.13 -2.46
N ARG A 104 -1.43 2.22 -2.74
CA ARG A 104 -0.45 1.10 -2.83
C ARG A 104 -0.80 -0.01 -3.81
N ASN A 105 -1.52 0.33 -4.89
CA ASN A 105 -1.93 -0.65 -5.90
C ASN A 105 -2.72 -1.84 -5.31
N ALA A 106 -3.47 -1.61 -4.23
CA ALA A 106 -4.27 -2.66 -3.60
C ALA A 106 -5.28 -3.26 -4.58
N ASP A 107 -5.83 -2.47 -5.47
CA ASP A 107 -6.71 -2.90 -6.56
C ASP A 107 -6.04 -3.93 -7.47
N PHE A 108 -4.79 -3.69 -7.86
CA PHE A 108 -4.01 -4.63 -8.68
C PHE A 108 -3.60 -5.87 -7.88
N ILE A 109 -3.11 -5.69 -6.65
CA ILE A 109 -2.67 -6.80 -5.79
C ILE A 109 -3.82 -7.77 -5.49
N LEU A 110 -5.03 -7.26 -5.33
CA LEU A 110 -6.23 -8.02 -4.98
C LEU A 110 -7.11 -8.36 -6.19
N GLN A 111 -6.63 -8.20 -7.42
CA GLN A 111 -7.41 -8.35 -8.65
C GLN A 111 -8.05 -9.73 -8.84
N ASP A 112 -7.44 -10.77 -8.27
CA ASP A 112 -7.92 -12.15 -8.40
C ASP A 112 -8.99 -12.53 -7.37
N ARG A 113 -9.40 -11.57 -6.53
CA ARG A 113 -10.43 -11.81 -5.50
C ARG A 113 -11.80 -11.33 -5.96
N ASP A 114 -12.82 -12.11 -5.66
CA ASP A 114 -14.22 -11.82 -6.01
C ASP A 114 -14.92 -10.91 -5.00
N ASP A 115 -14.33 -10.71 -3.81
CA ASP A 115 -14.89 -9.96 -2.70
C ASP A 115 -14.38 -8.53 -2.57
N VAL A 116 -13.81 -7.99 -3.65
CA VAL A 116 -13.20 -6.66 -3.68
C VAL A 116 -14.02 -5.70 -4.53
N LEU A 117 -14.34 -4.54 -3.95
CA LEU A 117 -14.92 -3.40 -4.66
C LEU A 117 -13.80 -2.37 -4.91
N ASN A 118 -13.51 -2.12 -6.17
CA ASN A 118 -12.53 -1.11 -6.58
C ASN A 118 -13.21 0.22 -6.85
N VAL A 119 -12.74 1.27 -6.18
CA VAL A 119 -13.28 2.64 -6.29
C VAL A 119 -12.17 3.58 -6.73
N PHE A 120 -12.46 4.46 -7.67
CA PHE A 120 -11.56 5.53 -8.07
C PHE A 120 -12.20 6.90 -7.77
N ILE A 121 -11.47 7.77 -7.11
CA ILE A 121 -11.95 9.09 -6.70
C ILE A 121 -11.29 10.19 -7.50
N HIS A 122 -12.11 10.99 -8.17
CA HIS A 122 -11.73 12.19 -8.88
C HIS A 122 -12.05 13.45 -8.07
N ALA A 123 -11.35 14.52 -8.35
CA ALA A 123 -11.67 15.85 -7.84
C ALA A 123 -11.66 16.91 -8.95
N ILE A 124 -12.45 17.94 -8.78
CA ILE A 124 -12.45 19.09 -9.68
C ILE A 124 -11.11 19.83 -9.57
N CYS A 125 -10.43 20.05 -10.70
CA CYS A 125 -9.07 20.59 -10.77
C CYS A 125 -8.84 21.89 -9.99
N ARG A 126 -9.85 22.77 -9.87
CA ARG A 126 -9.74 24.07 -9.19
C ARG A 126 -9.42 23.98 -7.71
N LYS A 127 -9.68 22.86 -7.05
CA LYS A 127 -9.50 22.69 -5.60
C LYS A 127 -8.42 21.67 -5.22
N LYS A 128 -7.77 21.03 -6.18
CA LYS A 128 -6.70 20.06 -5.92
C LYS A 128 -5.51 20.68 -5.22
N GLN A 129 -5.18 21.94 -5.54
CA GLN A 129 -4.03 22.64 -4.96
C GLN A 129 -4.22 23.01 -3.49
N SER A 130 -5.43 23.20 -3.04
CA SER A 130 -5.74 23.56 -1.66
C SER A 130 -6.06 22.36 -0.76
N GLY A 131 -6.01 21.16 -1.30
CA GLY A 131 -6.36 19.95 -0.57
C GLY A 131 -7.85 19.78 -0.27
N SER A 132 -8.69 20.75 -0.67
CA SER A 132 -10.13 20.67 -0.56
C SER A 132 -10.74 20.32 -1.92
N ALA A 133 -11.35 19.19 -2.01
CA ALA A 133 -11.97 18.69 -3.23
C ALA A 133 -13.50 18.81 -3.18
N VAL A 134 -14.10 19.14 -4.29
CA VAL A 134 -15.55 18.98 -4.50
C VAL A 134 -15.77 17.64 -5.17
N TYR A 135 -16.58 16.79 -4.54
CA TYR A 135 -16.83 15.46 -5.02
C TYR A 135 -18.08 15.46 -5.90
N THR A 136 -17.93 14.95 -7.12
CA THR A 136 -19.03 14.61 -7.99
C THR A 136 -19.24 13.11 -7.92
N MET A 137 -20.38 12.74 -7.46
CA MET A 137 -20.82 11.34 -7.57
C MET A 137 -21.36 11.06 -8.96
#